data_15f2fe2d8a6b2572bd7ec5662a18d82a
#
_entry.id   15f2fe2d8a6b2572bd7ec5662a18d82a
#
_cell.length_a   1.000
_cell.length_b   1.000
_cell.length_c   1.000
_cell.angle_alpha   90.00
_cell.angle_beta   90.00
_cell.angle_gamma   90.00
#
_symmetry.space_group_name_H-M   'P 1'
#
loop_
_entity.id
_entity.type
_entity.pdbx_description
1 polymer ?
#
loop_
_entity_poly.entity_id
_entity_poly.type
_entity_poly.pdbx_seq_one_letter_code
_entity_poly.pdbx_strand_id
1 'polypeptide(L)'
;RSEENEILATIEQLKKKTTQINYRKIAKVKALMRAYGVTYFDAHGEADQLCAMLTITGKVWACMSEDMDMFVYGCPRVLRYVSLVQHNAVLYETNCILQTLNMTQQEFSDICILSGTDYNIKEQNVNLRNTLKLFNQYKEDNINCNSNFYKWLVNNTNYVSNIEQLTKIHS
;
A
#
# COMPACT_ATOMS: atom_id res chain seq x y z
N ARG A 1 27.85 -12.50 -28.23
CA ARG A 1 26.76 -12.99 -29.13
C ARG A 1 25.81 -13.96 -28.44
N SER A 2 26.29 -14.92 -27.57
CA SER A 2 25.41 -15.84 -26.83
C SER A 2 24.62 -15.09 -25.75
N GLU A 3 25.28 -14.29 -24.93
CA GLU A 3 24.67 -13.50 -23.86
C GLU A 3 23.69 -12.43 -24.41
N GLU A 4 24.02 -11.79 -25.52
CA GLU A 4 23.10 -10.83 -26.16
C GLU A 4 21.80 -11.50 -26.61
N ASN A 5 21.90 -12.71 -27.17
CA ASN A 5 20.70 -13.47 -27.60
C ASN A 5 19.84 -13.93 -26.40
N GLU A 6 20.44 -14.30 -25.28
CA GLU A 6 19.72 -14.64 -24.03
C GLU A 6 19.02 -13.41 -23.43
N ILE A 7 19.68 -12.26 -23.43
CA ILE A 7 19.11 -11.00 -22.98
C ILE A 7 17.93 -10.59 -23.88
N LEU A 8 18.08 -10.68 -25.20
CA LEU A 8 17.00 -10.37 -26.14
C LEU A 8 15.79 -11.31 -25.97
N ALA A 9 16.03 -12.61 -25.79
CA ALA A 9 14.98 -13.58 -25.53
C ALA A 9 14.24 -13.30 -24.22
N THR A 10 14.97 -12.90 -23.18
CA THR A 10 14.41 -12.50 -21.89
C THR A 10 13.57 -11.22 -22.01
N ILE A 11 14.05 -10.22 -22.75
CA ILE A 11 13.31 -9.00 -23.03
C ILE A 11 12.02 -9.29 -23.80
N GLU A 12 12.04 -10.17 -24.78
CA GLU A 12 10.84 -10.58 -25.54
C GLU A 12 9.84 -11.32 -24.64
N GLN A 13 10.30 -12.20 -23.76
CA GLN A 13 9.44 -12.88 -22.79
C GLN A 13 8.80 -11.89 -21.80
N LEU A 14 9.57 -10.92 -21.31
CA LEU A 14 9.06 -9.87 -20.43
C LEU A 14 8.05 -8.97 -21.14
N LYS A 15 8.33 -8.57 -22.39
CA LYS A 15 7.37 -7.81 -23.22
C LYS A 15 6.05 -8.55 -23.46
N LYS A 16 6.09 -9.88 -23.64
CA LYS A 16 4.87 -10.71 -23.78
C LYS A 16 4.06 -10.80 -22.48
N LYS A 17 4.74 -10.76 -21.33
CA LYS A 17 4.08 -10.77 -20.00
C LYS A 17 3.54 -9.39 -19.59
N THR A 18 4.08 -8.31 -20.16
CA THR A 18 3.68 -6.94 -19.79
C THR A 18 2.57 -6.48 -20.73
N THR A 19 1.37 -6.37 -20.21
CA THR A 19 0.27 -5.75 -20.95
C THR A 19 0.42 -4.24 -20.90
N GLN A 20 0.84 -3.60 -21.99
CA GLN A 20 0.83 -2.15 -22.07
C GLN A 20 -0.62 -1.64 -22.05
N ILE A 21 -1.00 -1.00 -20.95
CA ILE A 21 -2.27 -0.31 -20.82
C ILE A 21 -2.10 1.07 -21.47
N ASN A 22 -2.81 1.31 -22.57
CA ASN A 22 -2.80 2.59 -23.25
C ASN A 22 -4.21 3.23 -23.19
N TYR A 23 -4.27 4.52 -23.48
CA TYR A 23 -5.52 5.29 -23.46
C TYR A 23 -6.67 4.64 -24.26
N ARG A 24 -6.36 4.00 -25.42
CA ARG A 24 -7.37 3.32 -26.23
C ARG A 24 -8.00 2.13 -25.53
N LYS A 25 -7.20 1.36 -24.78
CA LYS A 25 -7.71 0.22 -23.98
C LYS A 25 -8.59 0.71 -22.84
N ILE A 26 -8.15 1.76 -22.14
CA ILE A 26 -8.94 2.40 -21.08
C ILE A 26 -10.29 2.91 -21.63
N ALA A 27 -10.28 3.61 -22.77
CA ALA A 27 -11.50 4.09 -23.41
C ALA A 27 -12.48 2.97 -23.78
N LYS A 28 -11.96 1.81 -24.27
CA LYS A 28 -12.78 0.63 -24.56
C LYS A 28 -13.41 0.03 -23.31
N VAL A 29 -12.64 -0.07 -22.21
CA VAL A 29 -13.16 -0.55 -20.92
C VAL A 29 -14.26 0.38 -20.40
N LYS A 30 -14.04 1.70 -20.43
CA LYS A 30 -15.05 2.69 -20.05
C LYS A 30 -16.32 2.60 -20.91
N ALA A 31 -16.19 2.40 -22.22
CA ALA A 31 -17.33 2.20 -23.11
C ALA A 31 -18.11 0.92 -22.77
N LEU A 32 -17.40 -0.16 -22.43
CA LEU A 32 -18.01 -1.40 -21.99
C LEU A 32 -18.76 -1.21 -20.65
N MET A 33 -18.14 -0.56 -19.67
CA MET A 33 -18.77 -0.25 -18.38
C MET A 33 -20.08 0.54 -18.56
N ARG A 34 -20.06 1.58 -19.42
CA ARG A 34 -21.27 2.35 -19.77
C ARG A 34 -22.36 1.46 -20.37
N ALA A 35 -21.98 0.58 -21.32
CA ALA A 35 -22.94 -0.32 -21.97
C ALA A 35 -23.61 -1.28 -20.99
N TYR A 36 -22.92 -1.70 -19.93
CA TYR A 36 -23.44 -2.53 -18.87
C TYR A 36 -24.08 -1.74 -17.70
N GLY A 37 -24.15 -0.41 -17.79
CA GLY A 37 -24.68 0.43 -16.71
C GLY A 37 -23.83 0.47 -15.45
N VAL A 38 -22.54 0.13 -15.55
CA VAL A 38 -21.59 0.15 -14.42
C VAL A 38 -21.06 1.56 -14.24
N THR A 39 -21.21 2.10 -13.03
CA THR A 39 -20.66 3.39 -12.65
C THR A 39 -19.14 3.33 -12.53
N TYR A 40 -18.42 4.32 -13.03
CA TYR A 40 -16.98 4.47 -12.82
C TYR A 40 -16.63 5.94 -12.60
N PHE A 41 -15.51 6.17 -11.95
CA PHE A 41 -14.94 7.50 -11.70
C PHE A 41 -13.48 7.52 -12.17
N ASP A 42 -13.08 8.66 -12.71
CA ASP A 42 -11.67 8.94 -13.00
C ASP A 42 -11.05 9.61 -11.76
N ALA A 43 -10.08 8.95 -11.16
CA ALA A 43 -9.33 9.55 -10.06
C ALA A 43 -8.41 10.66 -10.59
N HIS A 44 -8.31 11.77 -9.86
CA HIS A 44 -7.36 12.85 -10.17
C HIS A 44 -5.91 12.52 -9.78
N GLY A 45 -5.72 11.52 -8.91
CA GLY A 45 -4.46 11.00 -8.43
C GLY A 45 -4.49 9.47 -8.42
N GLU A 46 -3.94 8.86 -7.37
CA GLU A 46 -3.96 7.42 -7.17
C GLU A 46 -5.40 6.90 -7.01
N ALA A 47 -5.77 5.90 -7.80
CA ALA A 47 -7.10 5.30 -7.71
C ALA A 47 -7.34 4.61 -6.36
N ASP A 48 -6.29 4.05 -5.77
CA ASP A 48 -6.36 3.34 -4.49
C ASP A 48 -6.71 4.29 -3.34
N GLN A 49 -6.17 5.51 -3.34
CA GLN A 49 -6.54 6.56 -2.37
C GLN A 49 -8.03 6.89 -2.45
N LEU A 50 -8.55 7.07 -3.68
CA LEU A 50 -9.97 7.33 -3.90
C LEU A 50 -10.84 6.16 -3.40
N CYS A 51 -10.46 4.92 -3.70
CA CYS A 51 -11.16 3.72 -3.24
C CYS A 51 -11.17 3.61 -1.71
N ALA A 52 -10.03 3.84 -1.06
CA ALA A 52 -9.92 3.86 0.40
C ALA A 52 -10.82 4.94 1.00
N MET A 53 -10.78 6.18 0.47
CA MET A 53 -11.60 7.30 0.94
C MET A 53 -13.09 7.00 0.80
N LEU A 54 -13.54 6.42 -0.31
CA LEU A 54 -14.94 6.05 -0.51
C LEU A 54 -15.40 4.99 0.50
N THR A 55 -14.51 4.06 0.86
CA THR A 55 -14.81 3.03 1.86
C THR A 55 -14.81 3.61 3.28
N ILE A 56 -13.85 4.46 3.62
CA ILE A 56 -13.76 5.14 4.92
C ILE A 56 -15.00 6.03 5.16
N THR A 57 -15.43 6.74 4.13
CA THR A 57 -16.62 7.62 4.21
C THR A 57 -17.95 6.86 4.11
N GLY A 58 -17.93 5.53 4.02
CA GLY A 58 -19.13 4.68 3.92
C GLY A 58 -19.91 4.83 2.61
N LYS A 59 -19.31 5.43 1.58
CA LYS A 59 -19.91 5.52 0.24
C LYS A 59 -19.99 4.15 -0.44
N VAL A 60 -19.01 3.28 -0.17
CA VAL A 60 -18.98 1.88 -0.57
C VAL A 60 -18.69 1.01 0.66
N TRP A 61 -19.13 -0.24 0.63
CA TRP A 61 -19.01 -1.16 1.77
C TRP A 61 -17.60 -1.72 1.92
N ALA A 62 -16.95 -2.08 0.83
CA ALA A 62 -15.57 -2.61 0.79
C ALA A 62 -14.88 -2.19 -0.50
N CYS A 63 -13.57 -2.22 -0.51
CA CYS A 63 -12.76 -2.11 -1.71
C CYS A 63 -12.28 -3.50 -2.16
N MET A 64 -12.31 -3.77 -3.46
CA MET A 64 -11.74 -4.97 -4.05
C MET A 64 -10.41 -4.60 -4.72
N SER A 65 -9.31 -4.99 -4.09
CA SER A 65 -7.95 -4.72 -4.59
C SER A 65 -6.98 -5.79 -4.13
N GLU A 66 -6.02 -6.13 -4.98
CA GLU A 66 -4.88 -6.96 -4.59
C GLU A 66 -3.72 -6.12 -4.03
N ASP A 67 -3.85 -4.79 -4.05
CA ASP A 67 -2.84 -3.89 -3.52
C ASP A 67 -2.88 -3.86 -1.99
N MET A 68 -1.70 -3.99 -1.38
CA MET A 68 -1.54 -3.96 0.08
C MET A 68 -1.57 -2.54 0.64
N ASP A 69 -1.34 -1.53 -0.18
CA ASP A 69 -1.37 -0.13 0.22
C ASP A 69 -2.76 0.31 0.69
N MET A 70 -3.82 -0.43 0.30
CA MET A 70 -5.17 -0.22 0.82
C MET A 70 -5.24 -0.21 2.35
N PHE A 71 -4.42 -1.05 3.02
CA PHE A 71 -4.36 -1.09 4.49
C PHE A 71 -3.61 0.11 5.07
N VAL A 72 -2.60 0.61 4.35
CA VAL A 72 -1.85 1.82 4.74
C VAL A 72 -2.73 3.05 4.65
N TYR A 73 -3.57 3.14 3.63
CA TYR A 73 -4.60 4.19 3.48
C TYR A 73 -5.75 4.07 4.50
N GLY A 74 -5.78 3.00 5.29
CA GLY A 74 -6.81 2.79 6.31
C GLY A 74 -8.15 2.32 5.77
N CYS A 75 -8.18 1.68 4.60
CA CYS A 75 -9.40 1.10 4.05
C CYS A 75 -10.00 0.09 5.04
N PRO A 76 -11.24 0.28 5.54
CA PRO A 76 -11.78 -0.56 6.62
C PRO A 76 -12.00 -2.01 6.23
N ARG A 77 -12.39 -2.27 4.97
CA ARG A 77 -12.67 -3.61 4.44
C ARG A 77 -12.09 -3.75 3.04
N VAL A 78 -11.24 -4.77 2.86
CA VAL A 78 -10.60 -5.10 1.59
C VAL A 78 -10.93 -6.53 1.20
N LEU A 79 -11.49 -6.70 -0.01
CA LEU A 79 -11.72 -8.01 -0.63
C LEU A 79 -10.52 -8.35 -1.52
N ARG A 80 -9.92 -9.51 -1.28
CA ARG A 80 -8.77 -10.02 -2.04
C ARG A 80 -9.00 -11.45 -2.51
N TYR A 81 -8.17 -11.90 -3.41
CA TYR A 81 -8.20 -13.28 -3.94
C TYR A 81 -9.58 -13.68 -4.47
N VAL A 82 -10.23 -12.77 -5.21
CA VAL A 82 -11.53 -13.03 -5.81
C VAL A 82 -11.40 -14.10 -6.89
N SER A 83 -12.06 -15.24 -6.68
CA SER A 83 -12.11 -16.35 -7.63
C SER A 83 -13.51 -16.51 -8.21
N LEU A 84 -13.66 -16.20 -9.49
CA LEU A 84 -14.94 -16.42 -10.19
C LEU A 84 -15.23 -17.90 -10.41
N VAL A 85 -14.19 -18.75 -10.44
CA VAL A 85 -14.32 -20.20 -10.63
C VAL A 85 -14.77 -20.88 -9.33
N GLN A 86 -14.20 -20.45 -8.20
CA GLN A 86 -14.51 -21.02 -6.88
C GLN A 86 -15.64 -20.25 -6.17
N HIS A 87 -16.12 -19.15 -6.74
CA HIS A 87 -17.15 -18.29 -6.18
C HIS A 87 -16.83 -17.82 -4.74
N ASN A 88 -15.58 -17.47 -4.49
CA ASN A 88 -15.13 -17.01 -3.17
C ASN A 88 -14.21 -15.79 -3.28
N ALA A 89 -14.06 -15.13 -2.15
CA ALA A 89 -13.10 -14.04 -1.93
C ALA A 89 -12.68 -14.05 -0.46
N VAL A 90 -11.55 -13.45 -0.14
CA VAL A 90 -11.09 -13.27 1.24
C VAL A 90 -11.37 -11.84 1.67
N LEU A 91 -12.15 -11.68 2.73
CA LEU A 91 -12.40 -10.39 3.37
C LEU A 91 -11.36 -10.14 4.44
N TYR A 92 -10.71 -9.00 4.35
CA TYR A 92 -9.83 -8.46 5.38
C TYR A 92 -10.51 -7.25 6.03
N GLU A 93 -10.62 -7.28 7.35
CA GLU A 93 -11.07 -6.16 8.17
C GLU A 93 -9.85 -5.52 8.84
N THR A 94 -9.53 -4.30 8.46
CA THR A 94 -8.33 -3.58 8.93
C THR A 94 -8.31 -3.45 10.45
N ASN A 95 -9.44 -3.19 11.08
CA ASN A 95 -9.53 -3.13 12.54
C ASN A 95 -9.12 -4.44 13.22
N CYS A 96 -9.50 -5.60 12.67
CA CYS A 96 -9.10 -6.90 13.21
C CYS A 96 -7.60 -7.12 13.09
N ILE A 97 -7.01 -6.69 11.94
CA ILE A 97 -5.56 -6.74 11.73
C ILE A 97 -4.85 -5.87 12.78
N LEU A 98 -5.27 -4.62 12.93
CA LEU A 98 -4.67 -3.66 13.88
C LEU A 98 -4.78 -4.15 15.33
N GLN A 99 -5.92 -4.70 15.71
CA GLN A 99 -6.10 -5.31 17.04
C GLN A 99 -5.15 -6.50 17.27
N THR A 100 -5.02 -7.38 16.28
CA THR A 100 -4.11 -8.53 16.35
C THR A 100 -2.65 -8.10 16.47
N LEU A 101 -2.26 -7.02 15.78
CA LEU A 101 -0.93 -6.45 15.83
C LEU A 101 -0.70 -5.54 17.07
N ASN A 102 -1.74 -5.24 17.83
CA ASN A 102 -1.74 -4.28 18.93
C ASN A 102 -1.17 -2.90 18.50
N MET A 103 -1.67 -2.41 17.38
CA MET A 103 -1.24 -1.17 16.74
C MET A 103 -2.45 -0.27 16.44
N THR A 104 -2.23 1.03 16.48
CA THR A 104 -3.13 2.01 15.88
C THR A 104 -2.91 2.08 14.36
N GLN A 105 -3.87 2.65 13.62
CA GLN A 105 -3.71 2.88 12.18
C GLN A 105 -2.48 3.75 11.87
N GLN A 106 -2.22 4.77 12.68
CA GLN A 106 -1.08 5.65 12.55
C GLN A 106 0.24 4.89 12.72
N GLU A 107 0.38 4.09 13.77
CA GLU A 107 1.57 3.28 14.02
C GLU A 107 1.82 2.26 12.91
N PHE A 108 0.76 1.64 12.39
CA PHE A 108 0.83 0.73 11.26
C PHE A 108 1.34 1.44 10.00
N SER A 109 0.77 2.60 9.67
CA SER A 109 1.20 3.42 8.53
C SER A 109 2.64 3.90 8.70
N ASP A 110 3.04 4.35 9.89
CA ASP A 110 4.41 4.79 10.20
C ASP A 110 5.43 3.66 9.95
N ILE A 111 5.11 2.44 10.38
CA ILE A 111 5.96 1.27 10.16
C ILE A 111 6.07 0.94 8.67
N CYS A 112 4.96 0.95 7.93
CA CYS A 112 4.96 0.67 6.51
C CYS A 112 5.79 1.70 5.74
N ILE A 113 5.60 3.00 5.99
CA ILE A 113 6.33 4.09 5.35
C ILE A 113 7.84 3.99 5.68
N LEU A 114 8.18 3.75 6.95
CA LEU A 114 9.58 3.63 7.36
C LEU A 114 10.26 2.40 6.75
N SER A 115 9.52 1.31 6.58
CA SER A 115 10.04 0.05 5.99
C SER A 115 10.33 0.16 4.49
N GLY A 116 9.82 1.18 3.84
CA GLY A 116 10.00 1.52 2.43
C GLY A 116 8.71 1.38 1.63
N THR A 117 8.36 2.46 0.96
CA THR A 117 7.27 2.55 -0.02
C THR A 117 7.87 2.90 -1.38
N ASP A 118 7.05 2.90 -2.43
CA ASP A 118 7.45 3.34 -3.76
C ASP A 118 7.82 4.85 -3.80
N TYR A 119 7.43 5.60 -2.77
CA TYR A 119 7.62 7.05 -2.65
C TYR A 119 8.85 7.46 -1.83
N ASN A 120 9.47 6.55 -1.07
CA ASN A 120 10.69 6.87 -0.33
C ASN A 120 11.90 6.09 -0.84
N ILE A 121 13.05 6.78 -0.91
CA ILE A 121 14.32 6.15 -1.22
C ILE A 121 14.72 5.32 0.01
N LYS A 122 14.90 4.02 -0.16
CA LYS A 122 15.37 3.14 0.91
C LYS A 122 16.73 3.63 1.43
N GLU A 123 16.74 4.13 2.65
CA GLU A 123 18.00 4.33 3.36
C GLU A 123 18.66 2.96 3.63
N GLN A 124 19.98 2.91 3.63
CA GLN A 124 20.73 1.67 3.89
C GLN A 124 20.34 1.14 5.28
N ASN A 125 19.98 -0.14 5.36
CA ASN A 125 19.57 -0.86 6.57
C ASN A 125 18.12 -0.64 7.04
N VAL A 126 17.30 0.12 6.33
CA VAL A 126 15.86 0.22 6.63
C VAL A 126 15.14 -0.96 6.00
N ASN A 127 14.62 -1.86 6.81
CA ASN A 127 13.77 -2.98 6.40
C ASN A 127 12.73 -3.28 7.49
N LEU A 128 11.66 -3.95 7.10
CA LEU A 128 10.53 -4.25 8.00
C LEU A 128 10.96 -4.89 9.32
N ARG A 129 11.93 -5.84 9.29
CA ARG A 129 12.40 -6.52 10.51
C ARG A 129 13.06 -5.54 11.50
N ASN A 130 13.88 -4.63 11.00
CA ASN A 130 14.55 -3.63 11.84
C ASN A 130 13.54 -2.58 12.35
N THR A 131 12.63 -2.16 11.48
CA THR A 131 11.55 -1.22 11.87
C THR A 131 10.67 -1.80 12.97
N LEU A 132 10.28 -3.07 12.89
CA LEU A 132 9.50 -3.73 13.93
C LEU A 132 10.26 -3.88 15.25
N LYS A 133 11.58 -4.12 15.21
CA LYS A 133 12.40 -4.14 16.45
C LYS A 133 12.41 -2.77 17.11
N LEU A 134 12.62 -1.70 16.33
CA LEU A 134 12.59 -0.33 16.83
C LEU A 134 11.21 0.06 17.37
N PHE A 135 10.15 -0.39 16.71
CA PHE A 135 8.79 -0.17 17.17
C PHE A 135 8.51 -0.87 18.51
N ASN A 136 8.99 -2.10 18.71
CA ASN A 136 8.84 -2.78 19.97
C ASN A 136 9.59 -2.05 21.10
N GLN A 137 10.83 -1.58 20.84
CA GLN A 137 11.57 -0.73 21.79
C GLN A 137 10.82 0.55 22.13
N TYR A 138 10.28 1.23 21.11
CA TYR A 138 9.43 2.40 21.31
C TYR A 138 8.24 2.10 22.22
N LYS A 139 7.55 0.96 22.04
CA LYS A 139 6.42 0.57 22.89
C LYS A 139 6.85 0.32 24.34
N GLU A 140 8.02 -0.30 24.56
CA GLU A 140 8.58 -0.54 25.89
C GLU A 140 8.96 0.78 26.57
N ASP A 141 9.63 1.69 25.87
CA ASP A 141 10.08 2.96 26.41
C ASP A 141 8.92 3.95 26.63
N ASN A 142 7.86 3.84 25.85
CA ASN A 142 6.77 4.83 25.80
C ASN A 142 5.60 4.49 26.71
N ILE A 143 5.72 3.51 27.61
CA ILE A 143 4.67 3.14 28.58
C ILE A 143 4.22 4.36 29.42
N ASN A 144 5.10 5.35 29.60
CA ASN A 144 4.85 6.56 30.41
C ASN A 144 4.99 7.90 29.65
N CYS A 145 5.21 7.89 28.34
CA CYS A 145 5.43 9.11 27.54
C CYS A 145 4.54 9.14 26.30
N ASN A 146 3.81 10.24 26.10
CA ASN A 146 2.96 10.48 24.89
C ASN A 146 3.79 10.98 23.70
N SER A 147 4.89 10.32 23.35
CA SER A 147 5.66 10.68 22.16
C SER A 147 5.20 9.88 20.93
N ASN A 148 5.16 10.52 19.78
CA ASN A 148 4.91 9.89 18.50
C ASN A 148 6.15 9.04 18.10
N PHE A 149 5.95 7.91 17.40
CA PHE A 149 7.01 6.98 17.00
C PHE A 149 8.15 7.68 16.24
N TYR A 150 7.85 8.58 15.30
CA TYR A 150 8.89 9.31 14.57
C TYR A 150 9.72 10.25 15.46
N LYS A 151 9.10 10.92 16.43
CA LYS A 151 9.81 11.76 17.40
C LYS A 151 10.74 10.92 18.28
N TRP A 152 10.26 9.75 18.70
CA TRP A 152 11.06 8.82 19.49
C TRP A 152 12.28 8.33 18.68
N LEU A 153 12.07 7.95 17.40
CA LEU A 153 13.15 7.49 16.51
C LEU A 153 14.28 8.52 16.38
N VAL A 154 13.94 9.78 16.17
CA VAL A 154 14.94 10.85 16.02
C VAL A 154 15.71 11.09 17.30
N ASN A 155 15.05 11.02 18.45
CA ASN A 155 15.69 11.30 19.74
C ASN A 155 16.54 10.12 20.23
N ASN A 156 16.24 8.91 19.85
CA ASN A 156 16.85 7.69 20.40
C ASN A 156 17.69 6.91 19.39
N THR A 157 17.64 7.26 18.10
CA THR A 157 18.34 6.51 17.06
C THR A 157 18.90 7.46 15.98
N ASN A 158 19.90 6.98 15.24
CA ASN A 158 20.41 7.66 14.05
C ASN A 158 19.72 7.13 12.77
N TYR A 159 18.56 6.52 12.89
CA TYR A 159 17.89 5.75 11.85
C TYR A 159 17.14 6.61 10.83
N VAL A 160 16.77 7.82 11.23
CA VAL A 160 16.02 8.77 10.39
C VAL A 160 16.72 10.12 10.43
N SER A 161 17.21 10.55 9.29
CA SER A 161 17.86 11.87 9.14
C SER A 161 16.88 12.99 8.82
N ASN A 162 15.68 12.68 8.29
CA ASN A 162 14.72 13.68 7.85
C ASN A 162 13.26 13.29 8.10
N ILE A 163 12.69 13.75 9.22
CA ILE A 163 11.26 13.55 9.56
C ILE A 163 10.33 14.26 8.57
N GLU A 164 10.73 15.40 8.01
CA GLU A 164 9.84 16.15 7.12
C GLU A 164 9.49 15.37 5.84
N GLN A 165 10.41 14.55 5.35
CA GLN A 165 10.14 13.65 4.22
C GLN A 165 9.10 12.60 4.58
N LEU A 166 9.20 11.98 5.76
CA LEU A 166 8.26 10.94 6.20
C LEU A 166 6.86 11.51 6.47
N THR A 167 6.79 12.71 7.05
CA THR A 167 5.49 13.38 7.31
C THR A 167 4.80 13.83 6.02
N LYS A 168 5.54 14.17 4.97
CA LYS A 168 4.94 14.52 3.65
C LYS A 168 4.34 13.33 2.92
N ILE A 169 4.76 12.12 3.21
CA ILE A 169 4.19 10.90 2.62
C ILE A 169 2.83 10.58 3.23
N HIS A 170 2.57 11.05 4.46
CA HIS A 170 1.30 10.90 5.17
C HIS A 170 0.21 11.89 4.70
N SER A 171 0.57 12.98 4.04
CA SER A 171 -0.36 14.04 3.61
C SER A 171 -0.89 13.78 2.20
#